data_3768931ba88627a5f0071bc1453b73ef
#
_entry.id   3768931ba88627a5f0071bc1453b73ef
#
_cell.length_a   1.000
_cell.length_b   1.000
_cell.length_c   1.000
_cell.angle_alpha   90.00
_cell.angle_beta   90.00
_cell.angle_gamma   90.00
#
_symmetry.space_group_name_H-M   'P 1'
#
loop_
_entity.id
_entity.type
_entity.pdbx_description
1 polymer ?
#
loop_
_entity_poly.entity_id
_entity_poly.type
_entity_poly.pdbx_seq_one_letter_code
_entity_poly.pdbx_strand_id
1 'polypeptide(L)'
;YTLSLHDALPICYLEGIPEDSRAAGSSVFLTKERVLQHGDKIRRLAALARSRGQSLAQMALAWVLKDPVVTTALIGASRPSQIRDCLKALDSAPFTPEELSLIDADADR
;
A
#
# COMPACT_ATOMS: atom_id res chain seq x y z
N TYR A 1 -1.03 -15.64 -7.26
CA TYR A 1 -1.45 -14.28 -6.89
C TYR A 1 -0.36 -13.30 -7.30
N THR A 2 -0.54 -12.67 -8.43
CA THR A 2 0.17 -11.44 -8.78
C THR A 2 -0.66 -10.28 -8.22
N LEU A 3 -0.36 -9.82 -7.01
CA LEU A 3 -0.75 -8.48 -6.60
C LEU A 3 -0.05 -7.53 -7.56
N SER A 4 -0.82 -6.99 -8.48
CA SER A 4 -0.30 -6.01 -9.41
C SER A 4 0.15 -4.78 -8.62
N LEU A 5 1.37 -4.33 -8.80
CA LEU A 5 1.86 -3.05 -8.31
C LEU A 5 0.94 -1.87 -8.67
N HIS A 6 0.06 -2.06 -9.66
CA HIS A 6 -0.94 -1.09 -10.07
C HIS A 6 -2.01 -0.84 -9.00
N ASP A 7 -2.30 -1.84 -8.14
CA ASP A 7 -3.27 -1.69 -7.06
C ASP A 7 -2.67 -1.01 -5.82
N ALA A 8 -1.35 -1.05 -5.67
CA ALA A 8 -0.63 -0.39 -4.58
C ALA A 8 -0.29 1.10 -4.84
N LEU A 9 -0.28 1.53 -6.10
CA LEU A 9 0.07 2.90 -6.48
C LEU A 9 -0.85 3.99 -5.91
N PRO A 10 -2.18 3.78 -5.72
CA PRO A 10 -3.05 4.77 -5.07
C PRO A 10 -2.63 5.14 -3.65
N ILE A 11 -1.91 4.27 -2.96
CA ILE A 11 -1.42 4.47 -1.59
C ILE A 11 -0.56 5.73 -1.45
N CYS A 12 0.19 6.09 -2.49
CA CYS A 12 1.07 7.26 -2.49
C CYS A 12 0.32 8.59 -2.57
N TYR A 13 -0.99 8.58 -2.80
CA TYR A 13 -1.80 9.78 -3.06
C TYR A 13 -2.83 10.10 -1.97
N LEU A 14 -2.60 9.66 -0.75
CA LEU A 14 -3.50 9.89 0.38
C LEU A 14 -3.76 11.36 0.69
N GLU A 15 -2.77 12.22 0.48
CA GLU A 15 -2.83 13.65 0.76
C GLU A 15 -3.19 14.48 -0.49
N GLY A 16 -3.47 13.82 -1.60
CA GLY A 16 -3.78 14.43 -2.89
C GLY A 16 -2.92 13.87 -4.01
N ILE A 17 -3.22 14.28 -5.23
CA ILE A 17 -2.49 13.85 -6.42
C ILE A 17 -1.50 14.97 -6.80
N PRO A 18 -0.17 14.77 -6.61
CA PRO A 18 0.81 15.76 -7.06
C PRO A 18 0.74 15.99 -8.56
N GLU A 19 0.97 17.22 -9.00
CA GLU A 19 0.88 17.59 -10.43
C GLU A 19 1.91 16.86 -11.30
N ASP A 20 3.06 16.51 -10.73
CA ASP A 20 4.15 15.79 -11.39
C ASP A 20 4.00 14.25 -11.27
N SER A 21 2.89 13.78 -10.70
CA SER A 21 2.67 12.34 -10.51
C SER A 21 2.16 11.66 -11.77
N ARG A 22 2.32 10.33 -11.84
CA ARG A 22 1.78 9.51 -12.93
C ARG A 22 0.25 9.58 -13.02
N ALA A 23 -0.45 9.79 -11.89
CA ALA A 23 -1.90 9.92 -11.86
C ALA A 23 -2.38 11.26 -12.41
N ALA A 24 -1.55 12.30 -12.37
CA ALA A 24 -1.84 13.60 -12.99
C ALA A 24 -1.55 13.59 -14.50
N GLY A 25 -0.70 12.68 -14.96
CA GLY A 25 -0.36 12.51 -16.37
C GLY A 25 -1.29 11.56 -17.11
N SER A 26 -0.99 11.27 -18.38
CA SER A 26 -1.76 10.38 -19.27
C SER A 26 -1.41 8.90 -19.05
N SER A 27 -1.36 8.44 -17.81
CA SER A 27 -1.15 7.02 -17.53
C SER A 27 -2.42 6.22 -17.77
N VAL A 28 -2.34 5.18 -18.59
CA VAL A 28 -3.48 4.28 -18.88
C VAL A 28 -3.91 3.48 -17.64
N PHE A 29 -3.00 3.25 -16.70
CA PHE A 29 -3.21 2.37 -15.56
C PHE A 29 -3.56 3.11 -14.26
N LEU A 30 -3.16 4.36 -14.13
CA LEU A 30 -3.34 5.16 -12.92
C LEU A 30 -4.04 6.47 -13.29
N THR A 31 -5.35 6.52 -13.14
CA THR A 31 -6.17 7.70 -13.39
C THR A 31 -6.60 8.37 -12.09
N LYS A 32 -6.90 9.67 -12.15
CA LYS A 32 -7.43 10.43 -11.00
C LYS A 32 -8.71 9.80 -10.47
N GLU A 33 -9.59 9.33 -11.35
CA GLU A 33 -10.85 8.70 -11.00
C GLU A 33 -10.64 7.43 -10.16
N ARG A 34 -9.68 6.58 -10.54
CA ARG A 34 -9.34 5.37 -9.79
C ARG A 34 -8.79 5.67 -8.41
N VAL A 35 -7.94 6.67 -8.29
CA VAL A 35 -7.41 7.12 -6.99
C VAL A 35 -8.52 7.62 -6.08
N LEU A 36 -9.46 8.42 -6.63
CA LEU A 36 -10.58 8.97 -5.85
C LEU A 36 -11.60 7.88 -5.43
N GLN A 37 -11.89 6.93 -6.31
CA GLN A 37 -12.82 5.81 -6.00
C GLN A 37 -12.37 4.96 -4.82
N HIS A 38 -11.06 4.82 -4.64
CA HIS A 38 -10.49 4.03 -3.54
C HIS A 38 -10.09 4.86 -2.32
N GLY A 39 -10.35 6.17 -2.33
CA GLY A 39 -9.88 7.11 -1.31
C GLY A 39 -10.29 6.73 0.12
N ASP A 40 -11.55 6.36 0.34
CA ASP A 40 -12.06 6.02 1.67
C ASP A 40 -11.47 4.70 2.19
N LYS A 41 -11.35 3.70 1.34
CA LYS A 41 -10.68 2.45 1.62
C LYS A 41 -9.22 2.67 2.03
N ILE A 42 -8.50 3.47 1.25
CA ILE A 42 -7.11 3.81 1.50
C ILE A 42 -6.96 4.55 2.83
N ARG A 43 -7.88 5.48 3.17
CA ARG A 43 -7.86 6.19 4.46
C ARG A 43 -8.05 5.25 5.64
N ARG A 44 -8.97 4.28 5.57
CA ARG A 44 -9.18 3.28 6.63
C ARG A 44 -7.94 2.41 6.82
N LEU A 45 -7.37 1.91 5.74
CA LEU A 45 -6.14 1.11 5.79
C LEU A 45 -4.94 1.93 6.29
N ALA A 46 -4.86 3.22 5.94
CA ALA A 46 -3.83 4.11 6.47
C ALA A 46 -3.98 4.36 7.96
N ALA A 47 -5.21 4.48 8.46
CA ALA A 47 -5.47 4.60 9.90
C ALA A 47 -5.02 3.35 10.66
N LEU A 48 -5.29 2.17 10.11
CA LEU A 48 -4.81 0.91 10.66
C LEU A 48 -3.27 0.85 10.67
N ALA A 49 -2.62 1.23 9.58
CA ALA A 49 -1.17 1.28 9.50
C ALA A 49 -0.57 2.20 10.57
N ARG A 50 -1.16 3.39 10.78
CA ARG A 50 -0.74 4.32 11.83
C ARG A 50 -0.86 3.71 13.23
N SER A 51 -1.93 2.99 13.52
CA SER A 51 -2.09 2.31 14.81
C SER A 51 -1.02 1.24 15.05
N ARG A 52 -0.45 0.69 13.98
CA ARG A 52 0.69 -0.25 14.01
C ARG A 52 2.05 0.46 14.05
N GLY A 53 2.10 1.79 14.00
CA GLY A 53 3.34 2.55 13.89
C GLY A 53 4.05 2.43 12.54
N GLN A 54 3.30 2.18 11.46
CA GLN A 54 3.81 1.96 10.11
C GLN A 54 3.21 2.95 9.12
N SER A 55 3.89 3.16 8.00
CA SER A 55 3.26 3.72 6.81
C SER A 55 2.36 2.67 6.15
N LEU A 56 1.41 3.10 5.34
CA LEU A 56 0.55 2.18 4.59
C LEU A 56 1.36 1.28 3.63
N ALA A 57 2.41 1.82 3.01
CA ALA A 57 3.30 1.06 2.15
C ALA A 57 4.05 -0.05 2.92
N GLN A 58 4.55 0.27 4.11
CA GLN A 58 5.19 -0.72 5.00
C GLN A 58 4.21 -1.80 5.44
N MET A 59 2.99 -1.44 5.82
CA MET A 59 1.95 -2.39 6.20
C MET A 59 1.57 -3.30 5.02
N ALA A 60 1.43 -2.76 3.83
CA ALA A 60 1.12 -3.54 2.62
C ALA A 60 2.21 -4.57 2.31
N LEU A 61 3.48 -4.19 2.40
CA LEU A 61 4.60 -5.11 2.22
C LEU A 61 4.62 -6.20 3.31
N ALA A 62 4.41 -5.83 4.57
CA ALA A 62 4.32 -6.78 5.67
C ALA A 62 3.17 -7.76 5.46
N TRP A 63 2.03 -7.29 4.97
CA TRP A 63 0.88 -8.14 4.67
C TRP A 63 1.16 -9.13 3.55
N VAL A 64 1.83 -8.72 2.47
CA VAL A 64 2.25 -9.64 1.39
C VAL A 64 3.22 -10.70 1.92
N LEU A 65 4.18 -10.28 2.73
CA LEU A 65 5.25 -11.16 3.23
C LEU A 65 4.82 -12.03 4.43
N LYS A 66 3.62 -11.83 4.99
CA LYS A 66 3.13 -12.63 6.13
C LYS A 66 2.93 -14.10 5.78
N ASP A 67 2.65 -14.39 4.53
CA ASP A 67 2.42 -15.75 4.06
C ASP A 67 3.77 -16.41 3.70
N PRO A 68 4.11 -17.56 4.31
CA PRO A 68 5.37 -18.24 4.03
C PRO A 68 5.51 -18.77 2.60
N VAL A 69 4.43 -18.82 1.83
CA VAL A 69 4.46 -19.14 0.39
C VAL A 69 5.11 -18.01 -0.43
N VAL A 70 5.05 -16.77 0.08
CA VAL A 70 5.67 -15.63 -0.57
C VAL A 70 7.13 -15.55 -0.14
N THR A 71 8.04 -15.85 -1.06
CA THR A 71 9.49 -15.83 -0.80
C THR A 71 10.04 -14.41 -0.79
N THR A 72 9.56 -13.56 -1.69
CA THR A 72 10.08 -12.19 -1.87
C THR A 72 9.02 -11.27 -2.45
N ALA A 73 9.11 -9.99 -2.13
CA ALA A 73 8.33 -8.93 -2.75
C ALA A 73 9.24 -8.02 -3.55
N LEU A 74 8.94 -7.81 -4.83
CA LEU A 74 9.67 -6.90 -5.69
C LEU A 74 9.11 -5.49 -5.53
N ILE A 75 9.97 -4.53 -5.18
CA ILE A 75 9.61 -3.13 -5.07
C ILE A 75 10.30 -2.29 -6.13
N GLY A 76 9.65 -1.18 -6.53
CA GLY A 76 10.24 -0.13 -7.35
C GLY A 76 10.41 1.15 -6.52
N ALA A 77 11.53 1.83 -6.69
CA ALA A 77 11.79 3.07 -5.99
C ALA A 77 12.53 4.05 -6.89
N SER A 78 12.16 5.33 -6.81
CA SER A 78 12.85 6.43 -7.51
C SER A 78 13.94 7.09 -6.65
N ARG A 79 13.95 6.83 -5.32
CA ARG A 79 14.91 7.39 -4.36
C ARG A 79 15.36 6.35 -3.36
N PRO A 80 16.62 6.42 -2.88
CA PRO A 80 17.12 5.49 -1.85
C PRO A 80 16.34 5.52 -0.53
N SER A 81 15.78 6.67 -0.15
CA SER A 81 14.94 6.79 1.04
C SER A 81 13.70 5.91 1.00
N GLN A 82 13.09 5.73 -0.17
CA GLN A 82 11.93 4.86 -0.37
C GLN A 82 12.28 3.38 -0.12
N ILE A 83 13.47 2.96 -0.53
CA ILE A 83 13.96 1.59 -0.28
C ILE A 83 14.16 1.39 1.23
N ARG A 84 14.79 2.35 1.92
CA ARG A 84 14.98 2.27 3.38
C ARG A 84 13.66 2.20 4.14
N ASP A 85 12.67 2.97 3.72
CA ASP A 85 11.34 2.93 4.32
C ASP A 85 10.64 1.59 4.09
N CYS A 86 10.75 1.02 2.91
CA CYS A 86 10.21 -0.31 2.61
C CYS A 86 10.86 -1.41 3.44
N LEU A 87 12.17 -1.33 3.70
CA LEU A 87 12.88 -2.30 4.54
C LEU A 87 12.37 -2.37 5.97
N LYS A 88 11.80 -1.29 6.50
CA LYS A 88 11.18 -1.29 7.84
C LYS A 88 9.96 -2.22 7.93
N ALA A 89 9.40 -2.64 6.82
CA ALA A 89 8.34 -3.65 6.81
C ALA A 89 8.80 -5.00 7.36
N LEU A 90 10.09 -5.31 7.28
CA LEU A 90 10.66 -6.56 7.82
C LEU A 90 10.68 -6.60 9.35
N ASP A 91 10.65 -5.45 10.01
CA ASP A 91 10.63 -5.33 11.48
C ASP A 91 9.20 -5.26 12.02
N SER A 92 8.20 -5.51 11.19
CA SER A 92 6.80 -5.42 11.55
C SER A 92 6.38 -6.52 12.52
N ALA A 93 5.58 -6.15 13.52
CA ALA A 93 4.90 -7.12 14.35
C ALA A 93 3.92 -7.97 13.50
N PRO A 94 3.69 -9.25 13.87
CA PRO A 94 2.68 -10.08 13.22
C PRO A 94 1.30 -9.41 13.23
N PHE A 95 0.49 -9.69 12.23
CA PHE A 95 -0.89 -9.22 12.19
C PHE A 95 -1.75 -9.99 13.18
N THR A 96 -2.64 -9.31 13.88
CA THR A 96 -3.67 -9.96 14.68
C THR A 96 -4.83 -10.43 13.80
N PRO A 97 -5.63 -11.42 14.24
CA PRO A 97 -6.82 -11.84 13.49
C PRO A 97 -7.80 -10.71 13.21
N GLU A 98 -7.95 -9.77 14.14
CA GLU A 98 -8.81 -8.60 14.01
C GLU A 98 -8.31 -7.66 12.90
N GLU A 99 -7.01 -7.40 12.86
CA GLU A 99 -6.38 -6.58 11.82
C GLU A 99 -6.54 -7.20 10.43
N LEU A 100 -6.35 -8.52 10.33
CA LEU A 100 -6.56 -9.25 9.06
C LEU A 100 -8.01 -9.18 8.61
N SER A 101 -8.97 -9.31 9.52
CA SER A 101 -10.39 -9.18 9.20
C SER A 101 -10.75 -7.79 8.68
N LEU A 102 -10.16 -6.73 9.25
CA LEU A 102 -10.35 -5.36 8.77
C LEU A 102 -9.77 -5.16 7.38
N ILE A 103 -8.58 -5.70 7.13
CA ILE A 103 -7.93 -5.61 5.81
C ILE A 103 -8.75 -6.36 4.76
N ASP A 104 -9.19 -7.57 5.05
CA ASP A 104 -9.97 -8.40 4.14
C ASP A 104 -11.33 -7.75 3.82
N ALA A 105 -12.02 -7.19 4.82
CA ALA A 105 -13.27 -6.47 4.61
C ALA A 105 -13.11 -5.25 3.69
N ASP A 106 -11.98 -4.56 3.76
CA ASP A 106 -11.68 -3.45 2.87
C ASP A 106 -11.13 -3.92 1.50
N ALA A 107 -10.51 -5.09 1.41
CA ALA A 107 -10.05 -5.66 0.15
C ALA A 107 -11.21 -6.09 -0.74
N ASP A 108 -12.26 -6.66 -0.16
CA ASP A 108 -13.43 -7.18 -0.88
C ASP A 108 -14.42 -6.09 -1.35
N ARG A 109 -14.21 -4.87 -0.94
CA ARG A 109 -15.00 -3.71 -1.38
C ARG A 109 -14.32 -3.04 -2.55
#